data_35a2c8c80938aea0d31fbab290688cb5
#
_entry.id   35a2c8c80938aea0d31fbab290688cb5
#
_cell.length_a   1.000
_cell.length_b   1.000
_cell.length_c   1.000
_cell.angle_alpha   90.00
_cell.angle_beta   90.00
_cell.angle_gamma   90.00
#
_symmetry.space_group_name_H-M   'P 1'
#
loop_
_entity.id
_entity.type
_entity.pdbx_description
1 polymer ?
#
loop_
_entity_poly.entity_id
_entity_poly.type
_entity_poly.pdbx_seq_one_letter_code
_entity_poly.pdbx_strand_id
1 'polypeptide(L)'
;MKRTILHSDMNNCYASIELLHRPELRGKPLAVGGDPEARHGIVLAKDQLAKKAGVKTGMALWQAKQVCPDIVFVPPRMDLYLRFSRLAHEIYSDYTDRQEAFGIDESWLDVTESCSLKGSGEKIAEEISRRIKKELGITVSIGVSWNKIFAKLGSDYKKPDAITVINQENYKNIVWPLPVEDLLFVGRATKKKLNKLGIYTIGALAETDSDILKIHLGKVGMILSYFANGNDNTPVCYQDENAPIKSIGNSTTTPRDLTTETDVSIIVWLLAESVSARLREHHFVGNVVEISVRDKDLFSFTRQKKVPLSTNITSEIATYAMELFRANYNWQKPIRSVGVRVSDLQIDTAPVQLSLFSDQERRERYHRMDQTVDIIRKRFGFYSIQRGIMYQDKKLSALNAKEDNIVHPCGYMQRGNLTGVR
;
A
#
# COMPACT_ATOMS: atom_id res chain seq x y z
N MET A 1 4.50 3.33 -33.85
CA MET A 1 3.59 2.26 -33.37
C MET A 1 2.56 2.87 -32.41
N LYS A 2 1.32 2.38 -32.42
CA LYS A 2 0.29 2.82 -31.47
C LYS A 2 0.60 2.20 -30.10
N ARG A 3 0.73 3.01 -29.03
CA ARG A 3 1.05 2.56 -27.69
C ARG A 3 0.00 1.55 -27.21
N THR A 4 0.43 0.45 -26.59
CA THR A 4 -0.44 -0.64 -26.12
C THR A 4 -0.06 -1.01 -24.70
N ILE A 5 -0.91 -0.61 -23.74
CA ILE A 5 -0.73 -0.83 -22.32
C ILE A 5 -1.78 -1.81 -21.82
N LEU A 6 -1.35 -2.83 -21.13
CA LEU A 6 -2.23 -3.73 -20.39
C LEU A 6 -2.22 -3.35 -18.91
N HIS A 7 -3.34 -3.55 -18.24
CA HIS A 7 -3.41 -3.58 -16.78
C HIS A 7 -4.01 -4.91 -16.36
N SER A 8 -3.23 -5.73 -15.66
CA SER A 8 -3.66 -7.03 -15.14
C SER A 8 -3.96 -6.92 -13.65
N ASP A 9 -5.09 -7.50 -13.21
CA ASP A 9 -5.59 -7.45 -11.84
C ASP A 9 -6.08 -8.84 -11.42
N MET A 10 -5.50 -9.42 -10.38
CA MET A 10 -5.85 -10.76 -9.89
C MET A 10 -7.20 -10.73 -9.18
N ASN A 11 -8.16 -11.50 -9.71
CA ASN A 11 -9.53 -11.50 -9.19
C ASN A 11 -9.61 -12.04 -7.77
N ASN A 12 -10.07 -11.20 -6.81
CA ASN A 12 -10.18 -11.56 -5.39
C ASN A 12 -8.90 -12.19 -4.82
N CYS A 13 -7.75 -11.68 -5.18
CA CYS A 13 -6.42 -12.27 -5.04
C CYS A 13 -6.26 -13.14 -3.79
N TYR A 14 -6.32 -12.57 -2.58
CA TYR A 14 -6.13 -13.33 -1.33
C TYR A 14 -7.16 -14.44 -1.15
N ALA A 15 -8.43 -14.16 -1.40
CA ALA A 15 -9.49 -15.15 -1.25
C ALA A 15 -9.37 -16.30 -2.26
N SER A 16 -8.99 -15.99 -3.51
CA SER A 16 -8.77 -16.99 -4.56
C SER A 16 -7.59 -17.90 -4.23
N ILE A 17 -6.48 -17.33 -3.72
CA ILE A 17 -5.31 -18.11 -3.28
C ILE A 17 -5.66 -18.98 -2.06
N GLU A 18 -6.43 -18.47 -1.10
CA GLU A 18 -6.88 -19.27 0.04
C GLU A 18 -7.76 -20.44 -0.40
N LEU A 19 -8.70 -20.23 -1.31
CA LEU A 19 -9.58 -21.29 -1.86
C LEU A 19 -8.81 -22.34 -2.70
N LEU A 20 -7.68 -21.93 -3.30
CA LEU A 20 -6.80 -22.86 -4.01
C LEU A 20 -6.12 -23.83 -3.03
N HIS A 21 -5.69 -23.33 -1.87
CA HIS A 21 -4.98 -24.10 -0.85
C HIS A 21 -5.91 -24.76 0.19
N ARG A 22 -7.21 -24.42 0.17
CA ARG A 22 -8.24 -24.94 1.08
C ARG A 22 -9.48 -25.33 0.27
N PRO A 23 -9.38 -26.39 -0.55
CA PRO A 23 -10.47 -26.81 -1.44
C PRO A 23 -11.76 -27.16 -0.70
N GLU A 24 -11.69 -27.53 0.58
CA GLU A 24 -12.83 -27.81 1.46
C GLU A 24 -13.71 -26.57 1.75
N LEU A 25 -13.21 -25.37 1.50
CA LEU A 25 -13.95 -24.12 1.64
C LEU A 25 -14.64 -23.67 0.34
N ARG A 26 -14.40 -24.36 -0.76
CA ARG A 26 -15.07 -24.04 -2.04
C ARG A 26 -16.58 -24.21 -1.92
N GLY A 27 -17.31 -23.26 -2.48
CA GLY A 27 -18.78 -23.23 -2.40
C GLY A 27 -19.34 -22.59 -1.13
N LYS A 28 -18.49 -22.17 -0.18
CA LYS A 28 -18.88 -21.37 0.99
C LYS A 28 -18.43 -19.94 0.81
N PRO A 29 -19.20 -18.93 1.26
CA PRO A 29 -18.74 -17.54 1.25
C PRO A 29 -17.51 -17.40 2.15
N LEU A 30 -16.43 -16.84 1.60
CA LEU A 30 -15.14 -16.73 2.29
C LEU A 30 -14.65 -15.29 2.27
N ALA A 31 -14.08 -14.85 3.39
CA ALA A 31 -13.30 -13.63 3.48
C ALA A 31 -11.97 -13.85 4.20
N VAL A 32 -10.93 -13.22 3.68
CA VAL A 32 -9.66 -13.07 4.38
C VAL A 32 -9.77 -11.87 5.29
N GLY A 33 -9.55 -12.04 6.57
CA GLY A 33 -9.69 -10.97 7.56
C GLY A 33 -8.61 -11.01 8.62
N GLY A 34 -8.34 -9.85 9.19
CA GLY A 34 -7.41 -9.71 10.32
C GLY A 34 -7.98 -10.31 11.60
N ASP A 35 -7.21 -10.19 12.68
CA ASP A 35 -7.60 -10.68 14.00
C ASP A 35 -8.55 -9.67 14.71
N PRO A 36 -9.80 -10.06 15.05
CA PRO A 36 -10.70 -9.22 15.79
C PRO A 36 -10.21 -8.90 17.22
N GLU A 37 -9.53 -9.84 17.88
CA GLU A 37 -9.02 -9.65 19.24
C GLU A 37 -7.89 -8.64 19.30
N ALA A 38 -7.06 -8.61 18.24
CA ALA A 38 -6.04 -7.58 18.04
C ALA A 38 -6.61 -6.26 17.48
N ARG A 39 -7.93 -6.10 17.39
CA ARG A 39 -8.63 -4.95 16.75
C ARG A 39 -8.30 -4.75 15.26
N HIS A 40 -7.75 -5.74 14.59
CA HIS A 40 -7.49 -5.78 13.16
C HIS A 40 -8.62 -6.48 12.39
N GLY A 41 -9.78 -6.61 12.98
CA GLY A 41 -10.93 -7.36 12.47
C GLY A 41 -11.65 -6.69 11.31
N ILE A 42 -10.99 -6.52 10.14
CA ILE A 42 -11.59 -6.04 8.89
C ILE A 42 -11.42 -7.06 7.77
N VAL A 43 -12.34 -7.03 6.81
CA VAL A 43 -12.26 -7.79 5.56
C VAL A 43 -11.16 -7.20 4.68
N LEU A 44 -10.11 -7.97 4.41
CA LEU A 44 -9.03 -7.60 3.50
C LEU A 44 -9.38 -7.98 2.05
N ALA A 45 -9.87 -9.20 1.85
CA ALA A 45 -10.38 -9.69 0.57
C ALA A 45 -11.56 -10.64 0.80
N LYS A 46 -12.33 -10.88 -0.23
CA LYS A 46 -13.51 -11.75 -0.20
C LYS A 46 -13.68 -12.47 -1.52
N ASP A 47 -14.29 -13.64 -1.48
CA ASP A 47 -14.67 -14.39 -2.68
C ASP A 47 -15.93 -13.81 -3.36
N GLN A 48 -16.33 -14.39 -4.49
CA GLN A 48 -17.51 -13.94 -5.24
C GLN A 48 -18.82 -14.23 -4.50
N LEU A 49 -18.88 -15.28 -3.68
CA LEU A 49 -20.09 -15.61 -2.91
C LEU A 49 -20.32 -14.57 -1.81
N ALA A 50 -19.30 -14.26 -1.03
CA ALA A 50 -19.36 -13.20 -0.02
C ALA A 50 -19.64 -11.83 -0.65
N LYS A 51 -19.04 -11.52 -1.84
CA LYS A 51 -19.32 -10.29 -2.59
C LYS A 51 -20.79 -10.19 -2.98
N LYS A 52 -21.41 -11.27 -3.51
CA LYS A 52 -22.84 -11.33 -3.86
C LYS A 52 -23.73 -11.16 -2.64
N ALA A 53 -23.33 -11.64 -1.47
CA ALA A 53 -24.02 -11.45 -0.19
C ALA A 53 -23.92 -10.02 0.36
N GLY A 54 -23.14 -9.12 -0.29
CA GLY A 54 -23.00 -7.72 0.11
C GLY A 54 -21.80 -7.39 1.00
N VAL A 55 -20.89 -8.36 1.22
CA VAL A 55 -19.64 -8.12 1.98
C VAL A 55 -18.72 -7.19 1.18
N LYS A 56 -18.16 -6.19 1.86
CA LYS A 56 -17.25 -5.19 1.24
C LYS A 56 -15.87 -5.26 1.87
N THR A 57 -14.83 -5.01 1.07
CA THR A 57 -13.45 -4.82 1.58
C THR A 57 -13.42 -3.60 2.51
N GLY A 58 -12.69 -3.72 3.63
CA GLY A 58 -12.67 -2.71 4.70
C GLY A 58 -13.86 -2.77 5.66
N MET A 59 -14.86 -3.64 5.43
CA MET A 59 -15.96 -3.87 6.37
C MET A 59 -15.44 -4.58 7.62
N ALA A 60 -15.94 -4.21 8.81
CA ALA A 60 -15.60 -4.94 10.02
C ALA A 60 -16.13 -6.38 9.95
N LEU A 61 -15.39 -7.36 10.51
CA LEU A 61 -15.79 -8.78 10.42
C LEU A 61 -17.15 -9.04 11.03
N TRP A 62 -17.51 -8.37 12.14
CA TRP A 62 -18.84 -8.49 12.73
C TRP A 62 -19.96 -7.99 11.80
N GLN A 63 -19.72 -6.90 11.05
CA GLN A 63 -20.67 -6.41 10.04
C GLN A 63 -20.79 -7.39 8.87
N ALA A 64 -19.64 -7.95 8.42
CA ALA A 64 -19.64 -8.96 7.37
C ALA A 64 -20.43 -10.21 7.80
N LYS A 65 -20.34 -10.62 9.08
CA LYS A 65 -21.11 -11.72 9.64
C LYS A 65 -22.62 -11.43 9.71
N GLN A 66 -23.02 -10.15 9.91
CA GLN A 66 -24.43 -9.75 9.89
C GLN A 66 -25.04 -9.85 8.49
N VAL A 67 -24.31 -9.42 7.43
CA VAL A 67 -24.82 -9.47 6.06
C VAL A 67 -24.68 -10.85 5.41
N CYS A 68 -23.76 -11.67 5.89
CA CYS A 68 -23.49 -13.03 5.40
C CYS A 68 -23.24 -13.97 6.60
N PRO A 69 -24.31 -14.51 7.25
CA PRO A 69 -24.18 -15.34 8.46
C PRO A 69 -23.30 -16.57 8.29
N ASP A 70 -23.25 -17.17 7.11
CA ASP A 70 -22.47 -18.38 6.79
C ASP A 70 -21.04 -18.09 6.35
N ILE A 71 -20.58 -16.84 6.40
CA ILE A 71 -19.23 -16.46 5.96
C ILE A 71 -18.15 -17.12 6.82
N VAL A 72 -17.17 -17.69 6.13
CA VAL A 72 -15.95 -18.25 6.77
C VAL A 72 -14.84 -17.21 6.70
N PHE A 73 -14.24 -16.90 7.86
CA PHE A 73 -13.06 -16.03 7.92
C PHE A 73 -11.80 -16.86 8.02
N VAL A 74 -10.78 -16.46 7.25
CA VAL A 74 -9.44 -17.05 7.30
C VAL A 74 -8.40 -15.95 7.54
N PRO A 75 -7.36 -16.21 8.34
CA PRO A 75 -6.28 -15.24 8.57
C PRO A 75 -5.46 -15.04 7.29
N PRO A 76 -4.88 -13.84 7.05
CA PRO A 76 -4.06 -13.58 5.88
C PRO A 76 -2.70 -14.29 5.95
N ARG A 77 -2.23 -14.80 4.81
CA ARG A 77 -0.89 -15.39 4.63
C ARG A 77 -0.12 -14.56 3.59
N MET A 78 0.44 -13.43 4.04
CA MET A 78 1.04 -12.44 3.15
C MET A 78 2.23 -12.98 2.36
N ASP A 79 3.05 -13.84 2.94
CA ASP A 79 4.16 -14.57 2.29
C ASP A 79 3.68 -15.37 1.07
N LEU A 80 2.55 -16.06 1.22
CA LEU A 80 1.92 -16.82 0.14
C LEU A 80 1.42 -15.89 -0.98
N TYR A 81 0.76 -14.78 -0.64
CA TYR A 81 0.24 -13.82 -1.63
C TYR A 81 1.38 -13.15 -2.39
N LEU A 82 2.46 -12.78 -1.71
CA LEU A 82 3.68 -12.25 -2.34
C LEU A 82 4.34 -13.26 -3.28
N ARG A 83 4.29 -14.56 -2.94
CA ARG A 83 4.78 -15.62 -3.83
C ARG A 83 3.97 -15.68 -5.12
N PHE A 84 2.63 -15.65 -5.03
CA PHE A 84 1.77 -15.63 -6.22
C PHE A 84 1.97 -14.38 -7.06
N SER A 85 2.15 -13.22 -6.42
CA SER A 85 2.51 -11.98 -7.10
C SER A 85 3.78 -12.14 -7.93
N ARG A 86 4.86 -12.68 -7.35
CA ARG A 86 6.13 -12.92 -8.06
C ARG A 86 5.95 -13.87 -9.24
N LEU A 87 5.25 -15.00 -9.05
CA LEU A 87 4.97 -15.95 -10.13
C LEU A 87 4.18 -15.33 -11.28
N ALA A 88 3.23 -14.42 -10.99
CA ALA A 88 2.52 -13.69 -12.04
C ALA A 88 3.45 -12.72 -12.78
N HIS A 89 4.35 -12.01 -12.07
CA HIS A 89 5.35 -11.15 -12.68
C HIS A 89 6.35 -11.92 -13.56
N GLU A 90 6.70 -13.15 -13.19
CA GLU A 90 7.50 -14.06 -14.03
C GLU A 90 6.77 -14.37 -15.35
N ILE A 91 5.46 -14.65 -15.29
CA ILE A 91 4.66 -14.84 -16.52
C ILE A 91 4.63 -13.56 -17.37
N TYR A 92 4.48 -12.38 -16.75
CA TYR A 92 4.47 -11.10 -17.47
C TYR A 92 5.81 -10.82 -18.15
N SER A 93 6.94 -11.25 -17.57
CA SER A 93 8.29 -11.07 -18.10
C SER A 93 8.50 -11.75 -19.47
N ASP A 94 7.72 -12.76 -19.82
CA ASP A 94 7.76 -13.39 -21.14
C ASP A 94 7.16 -12.50 -22.24
N TYR A 95 6.51 -11.39 -21.86
CA TYR A 95 5.84 -10.47 -22.79
C TYR A 95 6.47 -9.09 -22.82
N THR A 96 7.03 -8.62 -21.71
CA THR A 96 7.68 -7.29 -21.62
C THR A 96 8.52 -7.17 -20.34
N ASP A 97 9.59 -6.39 -20.42
CA ASP A 97 10.41 -5.93 -19.31
C ASP A 97 9.86 -4.64 -18.66
N ARG A 98 8.91 -3.96 -19.35
CA ARG A 98 8.22 -2.78 -18.83
C ARG A 98 7.00 -3.20 -18.01
N GLN A 99 7.27 -3.49 -16.74
CA GLN A 99 6.26 -3.92 -15.76
C GLN A 99 6.26 -2.98 -14.58
N GLU A 100 5.13 -2.37 -14.30
CA GLU A 100 4.97 -1.49 -13.15
C GLU A 100 3.90 -2.03 -12.21
N ALA A 101 4.33 -2.55 -11.05
CA ALA A 101 3.43 -3.04 -10.03
C ALA A 101 2.60 -1.90 -9.40
N PHE A 102 1.30 -2.15 -9.20
CA PHE A 102 0.37 -1.28 -8.49
C PHE A 102 -0.30 -2.04 -7.35
N GLY A 103 0.45 -2.35 -6.32
CA GLY A 103 0.10 -3.30 -5.28
C GLY A 103 0.73 -4.67 -5.54
N ILE A 104 0.23 -5.71 -4.84
CA ILE A 104 0.75 -7.08 -4.97
C ILE A 104 -0.02 -7.91 -6.00
N ASP A 105 -1.19 -7.45 -6.41
CA ASP A 105 -2.13 -8.15 -7.28
C ASP A 105 -2.41 -7.42 -8.60
N GLU A 106 -1.85 -6.23 -8.79
CA GLU A 106 -2.07 -5.42 -9.97
C GLU A 106 -0.74 -4.99 -10.63
N SER A 107 -0.71 -4.96 -11.96
CA SER A 107 0.45 -4.48 -12.72
C SER A 107 0.06 -3.88 -14.06
N TRP A 108 0.74 -2.77 -14.43
CA TRP A 108 0.76 -2.28 -15.80
C TRP A 108 1.88 -2.94 -16.58
N LEU A 109 1.59 -3.25 -17.85
CA LEU A 109 2.51 -3.88 -18.79
C LEU A 109 2.50 -3.05 -20.09
N ASP A 110 3.63 -2.51 -20.53
CA ASP A 110 3.75 -1.90 -21.86
C ASP A 110 4.20 -2.96 -22.85
N VAL A 111 3.26 -3.43 -23.66
CA VAL A 111 3.50 -4.48 -24.66
C VAL A 111 3.62 -3.91 -26.08
N THR A 112 3.81 -2.59 -26.23
CA THR A 112 3.86 -1.90 -27.51
C THR A 112 4.84 -2.57 -28.49
N GLU A 113 6.06 -2.85 -28.03
CA GLU A 113 7.09 -3.46 -28.85
C GLU A 113 6.84 -4.95 -29.11
N SER A 114 6.23 -5.64 -28.16
CA SER A 114 5.93 -7.08 -28.23
C SER A 114 4.79 -7.41 -29.19
N CYS A 115 3.95 -6.41 -29.52
CA CYS A 115 2.83 -6.61 -30.47
C CYS A 115 3.29 -7.05 -31.86
N SER A 116 4.49 -6.69 -32.28
CA SER A 116 5.06 -7.11 -33.58
C SER A 116 5.35 -8.60 -33.65
N LEU A 117 5.69 -9.23 -32.52
CA LEU A 117 6.08 -10.63 -32.43
C LEU A 117 4.93 -11.53 -31.91
N LYS A 118 4.14 -11.03 -30.96
CA LYS A 118 3.13 -11.83 -30.23
C LYS A 118 1.69 -11.52 -30.64
N GLY A 119 1.48 -10.55 -31.53
CA GLY A 119 0.16 -10.13 -32.00
C GLY A 119 -0.44 -8.98 -31.23
N SER A 120 -1.74 -8.72 -31.41
CA SER A 120 -2.41 -7.56 -30.79
C SER A 120 -2.35 -7.61 -29.26
N GLY A 121 -2.48 -6.43 -28.61
CA GLY A 121 -2.57 -6.35 -27.17
C GLY A 121 -3.69 -7.21 -26.56
N GLU A 122 -4.79 -7.39 -27.29
CA GLU A 122 -5.88 -8.27 -26.90
C GLU A 122 -5.46 -9.75 -26.89
N LYS A 123 -4.77 -10.22 -27.93
CA LYS A 123 -4.20 -11.59 -27.99
C LYS A 123 -3.20 -11.84 -26.87
N ILE A 124 -2.34 -10.86 -26.59
CA ILE A 124 -1.38 -10.96 -25.48
C ILE A 124 -2.12 -11.06 -24.16
N ALA A 125 -3.17 -10.26 -23.94
CA ALA A 125 -4.01 -10.31 -22.73
C ALA A 125 -4.70 -11.67 -22.57
N GLU A 126 -5.24 -12.24 -23.66
CA GLU A 126 -5.85 -13.58 -23.65
C GLU A 126 -4.85 -14.67 -23.29
N GLU A 127 -3.65 -14.59 -23.82
CA GLU A 127 -2.59 -15.55 -23.51
C GLU A 127 -2.13 -15.45 -22.06
N ILE A 128 -1.89 -14.23 -21.55
CA ILE A 128 -1.55 -14.00 -20.14
C ILE A 128 -2.65 -14.56 -19.22
N SER A 129 -3.93 -14.22 -19.49
CA SER A 129 -5.06 -14.72 -18.69
C SER A 129 -5.12 -16.25 -18.68
N ARG A 130 -4.97 -16.88 -19.83
CA ARG A 130 -4.94 -18.34 -19.96
C ARG A 130 -3.78 -18.98 -19.19
N ARG A 131 -2.59 -18.38 -19.26
CA ARG A 131 -1.38 -18.88 -18.57
C ARG A 131 -1.55 -18.75 -17.05
N ILE A 132 -1.96 -17.61 -16.54
CA ILE A 132 -2.20 -17.42 -15.10
C ILE A 132 -3.22 -18.43 -14.59
N LYS A 133 -4.29 -18.66 -15.33
CA LYS A 133 -5.31 -19.64 -14.97
C LYS A 133 -4.76 -21.07 -14.97
N LYS A 134 -3.96 -21.43 -15.96
CA LYS A 134 -3.38 -22.78 -16.10
C LYS A 134 -2.22 -23.02 -15.12
N GLU A 135 -1.33 -22.05 -14.95
CA GLU A 135 -0.06 -22.22 -14.23
C GLU A 135 -0.24 -21.88 -12.73
N LEU A 136 -1.09 -20.91 -12.38
CA LEU A 136 -1.29 -20.47 -11.00
C LEU A 136 -2.64 -20.86 -10.41
N GLY A 137 -3.61 -21.30 -11.23
CA GLY A 137 -4.95 -21.71 -10.76
C GLY A 137 -5.85 -20.58 -10.30
N ILE A 138 -5.49 -19.31 -10.57
CA ILE A 138 -6.27 -18.11 -10.27
C ILE A 138 -6.69 -17.42 -11.58
N THR A 139 -7.60 -16.45 -11.50
CA THR A 139 -8.03 -15.68 -12.67
C THR A 139 -7.59 -14.22 -12.56
N VAL A 140 -7.46 -13.56 -13.71
CA VAL A 140 -7.18 -12.13 -13.81
C VAL A 140 -8.21 -11.42 -14.67
N SER A 141 -8.43 -10.14 -14.42
CA SER A 141 -9.12 -9.25 -15.35
C SER A 141 -8.11 -8.30 -15.96
N ILE A 142 -8.12 -8.15 -17.29
CA ILE A 142 -7.12 -7.38 -18.02
C ILE A 142 -7.80 -6.28 -18.83
N GLY A 143 -7.39 -5.04 -18.60
CA GLY A 143 -7.72 -3.92 -19.46
C GLY A 143 -6.63 -3.66 -20.48
N VAL A 144 -7.00 -3.45 -21.74
CA VAL A 144 -6.10 -3.12 -22.85
C VAL A 144 -6.42 -1.72 -23.34
N SER A 145 -5.44 -0.83 -23.34
CA SER A 145 -5.64 0.55 -23.80
C SER A 145 -4.33 1.19 -24.27
N TRP A 146 -4.37 2.47 -24.70
CA TRP A 146 -3.18 3.23 -25.09
C TRP A 146 -2.55 4.01 -23.94
N ASN A 147 -3.16 4.02 -22.75
CA ASN A 147 -2.67 4.68 -21.55
C ASN A 147 -2.97 3.87 -20.29
N LYS A 148 -2.26 4.18 -19.21
CA LYS A 148 -2.34 3.45 -17.94
C LYS A 148 -3.70 3.59 -17.26
N ILE A 149 -4.31 4.77 -17.34
CA ILE A 149 -5.56 5.10 -16.66
C ILE A 149 -6.72 4.29 -17.23
N PHE A 150 -6.85 4.26 -18.56
CA PHE A 150 -7.91 3.51 -19.22
C PHE A 150 -7.65 2.00 -19.23
N ALA A 151 -6.38 1.57 -19.23
CA ALA A 151 -6.05 0.16 -19.03
C ALA A 151 -6.53 -0.32 -17.63
N LYS A 152 -6.27 0.48 -16.57
CA LYS A 152 -6.78 0.20 -15.21
C LYS A 152 -8.31 0.17 -15.18
N LEU A 153 -8.96 1.14 -15.76
CA LEU A 153 -10.42 1.21 -15.85
C LEU A 153 -11.01 -0.02 -16.57
N GLY A 154 -10.35 -0.45 -17.68
CA GLY A 154 -10.74 -1.65 -18.42
C GLY A 154 -10.67 -2.92 -17.60
N SER A 155 -9.64 -3.08 -16.75
CA SER A 155 -9.53 -4.24 -15.86
C SER A 155 -10.64 -4.31 -14.81
N ASP A 156 -11.19 -3.16 -14.38
CA ASP A 156 -12.27 -3.09 -13.39
C ASP A 156 -13.67 -3.24 -14.02
N TYR A 157 -13.82 -2.95 -15.32
CA TYR A 157 -15.11 -2.78 -15.99
C TYR A 157 -15.98 -4.03 -16.01
N LYS A 158 -15.42 -5.22 -16.29
CA LYS A 158 -16.18 -6.49 -16.43
C LYS A 158 -15.67 -7.60 -15.51
N LYS A 159 -15.15 -7.27 -14.31
CA LYS A 159 -14.69 -8.29 -13.36
C LYS A 159 -15.79 -9.28 -12.97
N PRO A 160 -15.48 -10.57 -12.80
CA PRO A 160 -14.15 -11.22 -12.87
C PRO A 160 -13.83 -11.88 -14.22
N ASP A 161 -12.55 -12.30 -14.40
CA ASP A 161 -12.08 -13.18 -15.49
C ASP A 161 -12.45 -12.65 -16.88
N ALA A 162 -12.18 -11.36 -17.13
CA ALA A 162 -12.60 -10.67 -18.34
C ALA A 162 -11.46 -9.83 -18.93
N ILE A 163 -11.51 -9.66 -20.25
CA ILE A 163 -10.63 -8.75 -20.99
C ILE A 163 -11.50 -7.63 -21.57
N THR A 164 -11.06 -6.39 -21.36
CA THR A 164 -11.76 -5.20 -21.85
C THR A 164 -10.81 -4.34 -22.68
N VAL A 165 -11.14 -4.12 -23.94
CA VAL A 165 -10.38 -3.25 -24.84
C VAL A 165 -11.02 -1.87 -24.89
N ILE A 166 -10.28 -0.85 -24.46
CA ILE A 166 -10.66 0.56 -24.53
C ILE A 166 -9.69 1.24 -25.51
N ASN A 167 -10.21 1.65 -26.67
CA ASN A 167 -9.44 2.33 -27.71
C ASN A 167 -9.94 3.76 -27.94
N GLN A 168 -9.26 4.51 -28.82
CA GLN A 168 -9.59 5.91 -29.11
C GLN A 168 -10.98 6.10 -29.77
N GLU A 169 -11.53 5.05 -30.35
CA GLU A 169 -12.82 5.09 -31.04
C GLU A 169 -14.00 4.81 -30.10
N ASN A 170 -13.78 3.96 -29.06
CA ASN A 170 -14.86 3.51 -28.19
C ASN A 170 -14.82 4.10 -26.76
N TYR A 171 -13.74 4.80 -26.36
CA TYR A 171 -13.57 5.22 -24.95
C TYR A 171 -14.69 6.15 -24.46
N LYS A 172 -15.19 7.05 -25.29
CA LYS A 172 -16.31 7.92 -24.89
C LYS A 172 -17.57 7.13 -24.56
N ASN A 173 -17.83 6.06 -25.32
CA ASN A 173 -19.01 5.22 -25.10
C ASN A 173 -18.86 4.30 -23.88
N ILE A 174 -17.63 3.89 -23.53
CA ILE A 174 -17.36 2.98 -22.42
C ILE A 174 -17.02 3.75 -21.13
N VAL A 175 -16.14 4.75 -21.21
CA VAL A 175 -15.55 5.43 -20.03
C VAL A 175 -16.42 6.60 -19.56
N TRP A 176 -16.89 7.43 -20.47
CA TRP A 176 -17.60 8.67 -20.10
C TRP A 176 -18.92 8.46 -19.32
N PRO A 177 -19.72 7.39 -19.59
CA PRO A 177 -20.93 7.11 -18.81
C PRO A 177 -20.65 6.61 -17.38
N LEU A 178 -19.40 6.17 -17.09
CA LEU A 178 -19.06 5.63 -15.77
C LEU A 178 -19.13 6.68 -14.67
N PRO A 179 -19.44 6.28 -13.43
CA PRO A 179 -19.35 7.16 -12.26
C PRO A 179 -17.96 7.78 -12.12
N VAL A 180 -17.91 9.03 -11.71
CA VAL A 180 -16.63 9.77 -11.62
C VAL A 180 -15.64 9.14 -10.64
N GLU A 181 -16.14 8.42 -9.62
CA GLU A 181 -15.32 7.68 -8.66
C GLU A 181 -14.63 6.45 -9.21
N ASP A 182 -15.03 5.97 -10.38
CA ASP A 182 -14.36 4.84 -11.05
C ASP A 182 -13.04 5.29 -11.70
N LEU A 183 -12.87 6.60 -11.90
CA LEU A 183 -11.59 7.14 -12.39
C LEU A 183 -10.54 7.06 -11.28
N LEU A 184 -9.37 6.54 -11.65
CA LEU A 184 -8.22 6.44 -10.73
C LEU A 184 -7.93 7.80 -10.07
N PHE A 185 -7.66 7.79 -8.75
CA PHE A 185 -7.44 8.95 -7.87
C PHE A 185 -8.70 9.76 -7.49
N VAL A 186 -9.88 9.36 -7.90
CA VAL A 186 -11.13 9.93 -7.39
C VAL A 186 -11.59 9.17 -6.15
N GLY A 187 -10.99 9.49 -5.00
CA GLY A 187 -11.41 8.96 -3.71
C GLY A 187 -12.67 9.64 -3.15
N ARG A 188 -13.17 9.18 -2.01
CA ARG A 188 -14.41 9.67 -1.37
C ARG A 188 -14.48 11.19 -1.21
N ALA A 189 -13.37 11.83 -0.81
CA ALA A 189 -13.31 13.27 -0.62
C ALA A 189 -13.40 14.02 -1.96
N THR A 190 -12.68 13.55 -2.99
CA THR A 190 -12.71 14.12 -4.35
C THR A 190 -14.08 13.96 -4.98
N LYS A 191 -14.68 12.74 -4.91
CA LYS A 191 -16.05 12.48 -5.34
C LYS A 191 -17.04 13.48 -4.72
N LYS A 192 -16.97 13.68 -3.37
CA LYS A 192 -17.87 14.61 -2.68
C LYS A 192 -17.74 16.05 -3.20
N LYS A 193 -16.52 16.50 -3.54
CA LYS A 193 -16.27 17.82 -4.10
C LYS A 193 -16.81 17.93 -5.54
N LEU A 194 -16.53 16.93 -6.38
CA LEU A 194 -17.03 16.87 -7.77
C LEU A 194 -18.56 16.85 -7.82
N ASN A 195 -19.20 16.03 -7.00
CA ASN A 195 -20.68 15.97 -6.94
C ASN A 195 -21.31 17.32 -6.52
N LYS A 196 -20.64 18.12 -5.66
CA LYS A 196 -21.11 19.48 -5.33
C LYS A 196 -21.05 20.43 -6.51
N LEU A 197 -20.22 20.14 -7.51
CA LEU A 197 -20.14 20.90 -8.77
C LEU A 197 -21.08 20.34 -9.86
N GLY A 198 -21.90 19.32 -9.54
CA GLY A 198 -22.77 18.67 -10.51
C GLY A 198 -22.06 17.62 -11.39
N ILE A 199 -20.81 17.29 -11.07
CA ILE A 199 -19.98 16.34 -11.85
C ILE A 199 -20.13 14.95 -11.26
N TYR A 200 -20.92 14.09 -11.93
CA TYR A 200 -21.22 12.73 -11.46
C TYR A 200 -20.57 11.64 -12.33
N THR A 201 -20.22 11.96 -13.57
CA THR A 201 -19.65 11.00 -14.52
C THR A 201 -18.25 11.42 -14.96
N ILE A 202 -17.50 10.47 -15.51
CA ILE A 202 -16.17 10.75 -16.08
C ILE A 202 -16.31 11.69 -17.29
N GLY A 203 -17.37 11.54 -18.11
CA GLY A 203 -17.64 12.44 -19.24
C GLY A 203 -17.92 13.87 -18.79
N ALA A 204 -18.75 14.07 -17.77
CA ALA A 204 -18.99 15.40 -17.21
C ALA A 204 -17.69 16.04 -16.69
N LEU A 205 -16.80 15.24 -16.08
CA LEU A 205 -15.47 15.72 -15.65
C LEU A 205 -14.59 16.10 -16.84
N ALA A 206 -14.61 15.29 -17.92
CA ALA A 206 -13.82 15.55 -19.14
C ALA A 206 -14.23 16.83 -19.86
N GLU A 207 -15.53 17.18 -19.83
CA GLU A 207 -16.10 18.36 -20.47
C GLU A 207 -16.07 19.61 -19.60
N THR A 208 -15.78 19.47 -18.28
CA THR A 208 -15.70 20.61 -17.36
C THR A 208 -14.42 21.41 -17.62
N ASP A 209 -14.56 22.73 -17.62
CA ASP A 209 -13.43 23.64 -17.75
C ASP A 209 -12.35 23.39 -16.71
N SER A 210 -11.10 23.30 -17.17
CA SER A 210 -9.94 22.99 -16.33
C SER A 210 -9.69 24.06 -15.24
N ASP A 211 -10.04 25.33 -15.49
CA ASP A 211 -9.87 26.40 -14.52
C ASP A 211 -10.87 26.29 -13.37
N ILE A 212 -12.10 25.87 -13.63
CA ILE A 212 -13.08 25.53 -12.60
C ILE A 212 -12.55 24.39 -11.71
N LEU A 213 -12.04 23.33 -12.32
CA LEU A 213 -11.48 22.21 -11.58
C LEU A 213 -10.23 22.60 -10.77
N LYS A 214 -9.40 23.49 -11.32
CA LYS A 214 -8.23 24.05 -10.64
C LYS A 214 -8.59 24.85 -9.40
N ILE A 215 -9.62 25.70 -9.49
CA ILE A 215 -10.12 26.50 -8.35
C ILE A 215 -10.59 25.61 -7.20
N HIS A 216 -11.34 24.54 -7.48
CA HIS A 216 -11.97 23.70 -6.46
C HIS A 216 -11.11 22.53 -5.97
N LEU A 217 -10.22 22.00 -6.81
CA LEU A 217 -9.42 20.79 -6.55
C LEU A 217 -7.90 21.03 -6.66
N GLY A 218 -7.47 22.23 -7.06
CA GLY A 218 -6.06 22.53 -7.30
C GLY A 218 -5.49 21.74 -8.49
N LYS A 219 -4.19 21.43 -8.44
CA LYS A 219 -3.50 20.65 -9.49
C LYS A 219 -4.17 19.31 -9.76
N VAL A 220 -4.74 18.65 -8.74
CA VAL A 220 -5.41 17.35 -8.89
C VAL A 220 -6.61 17.47 -9.83
N GLY A 221 -7.36 18.57 -9.80
CA GLY A 221 -8.50 18.80 -10.72
C GLY A 221 -8.08 18.80 -12.17
N MET A 222 -6.98 19.48 -12.50
CA MET A 222 -6.42 19.52 -13.86
C MET A 222 -5.96 18.11 -14.32
N ILE A 223 -5.29 17.37 -13.44
CA ILE A 223 -4.82 16.00 -13.74
C ILE A 223 -6.01 15.08 -14.00
N LEU A 224 -7.06 15.17 -13.21
CA LEU A 224 -8.24 14.33 -13.37
C LEU A 224 -8.98 14.63 -14.70
N SER A 225 -9.09 15.92 -15.10
CA SER A 225 -9.62 16.30 -16.42
C SER A 225 -8.76 15.73 -17.55
N TYR A 226 -7.43 15.81 -17.42
CA TYR A 226 -6.48 15.26 -18.39
C TYR A 226 -6.65 13.73 -18.52
N PHE A 227 -6.82 13.01 -17.39
CA PHE A 227 -7.08 11.58 -17.36
C PHE A 227 -8.44 11.20 -17.96
N ALA A 228 -9.52 11.95 -17.63
CA ALA A 228 -10.85 11.72 -18.17
C ALA A 228 -10.93 11.85 -19.70
N ASN A 229 -10.06 12.66 -20.29
CA ASN A 229 -9.88 12.83 -21.73
C ASN A 229 -8.94 11.80 -22.37
N GLY A 230 -8.38 10.86 -21.61
CA GLY A 230 -7.48 9.83 -22.11
C GLY A 230 -6.08 10.31 -22.52
N ASN A 231 -5.66 11.47 -22.04
CA ASN A 231 -4.41 12.13 -22.43
C ASN A 231 -3.20 11.66 -21.62
N ASP A 232 -3.33 10.66 -20.74
CA ASP A 232 -2.22 10.13 -19.94
C ASP A 232 -1.14 9.53 -20.85
N ASN A 233 0.06 10.11 -20.76
CA ASN A 233 1.25 9.68 -21.49
C ASN A 233 2.35 9.13 -20.55
N THR A 234 2.04 8.89 -19.29
CA THR A 234 3.03 8.39 -18.32
C THR A 234 3.58 7.04 -18.78
N PRO A 235 4.91 6.84 -18.78
CA PRO A 235 5.49 5.57 -19.18
C PRO A 235 5.19 4.50 -18.13
N VAL A 236 5.17 3.24 -18.56
CA VAL A 236 5.28 2.09 -17.66
C VAL A 236 6.76 1.92 -17.33
N CYS A 237 7.09 1.87 -16.04
CA CYS A 237 8.47 1.70 -15.58
C CYS A 237 9.01 0.32 -15.92
N TYR A 238 10.33 0.20 -15.99
CA TYR A 238 10.98 -1.11 -16.04
C TYR A 238 10.83 -1.84 -14.71
N GLN A 239 10.84 -3.17 -14.75
CA GLN A 239 10.67 -4.03 -13.58
C GLN A 239 11.69 -3.71 -12.47
N ASP A 240 12.93 -3.40 -12.84
CA ASP A 240 14.03 -3.09 -11.90
C ASP A 240 14.09 -1.62 -11.49
N GLU A 241 13.19 -0.78 -12.02
CA GLU A 241 13.15 0.64 -11.75
C GLU A 241 12.39 0.94 -10.45
N ASN A 242 13.12 0.87 -9.32
CA ASN A 242 12.56 1.14 -8.02
C ASN A 242 12.39 2.64 -7.76
N ALA A 243 11.20 3.05 -7.31
CA ALA A 243 11.01 4.40 -6.82
C ALA A 243 11.89 4.66 -5.58
N PRO A 244 12.57 5.82 -5.49
CA PRO A 244 13.41 6.11 -4.33
C PRO A 244 12.60 6.08 -3.04
N ILE A 245 13.13 5.36 -2.04
CA ILE A 245 12.52 5.29 -0.71
C ILE A 245 12.67 6.66 -0.05
N LYS A 246 11.55 7.32 0.26
CA LYS A 246 11.53 8.67 0.88
C LYS A 246 11.40 8.64 2.40
N SER A 247 10.86 7.58 2.94
CA SER A 247 10.66 7.40 4.38
C SER A 247 10.46 5.93 4.73
N ILE A 248 10.81 5.56 5.94
CA ILE A 248 10.52 4.24 6.52
C ILE A 248 9.72 4.49 7.80
N GLY A 249 8.54 3.89 7.90
CA GLY A 249 7.67 4.03 9.06
C GLY A 249 6.83 2.78 9.29
N ASN A 250 6.30 2.69 10.48
CA ASN A 250 5.35 1.66 10.87
C ASN A 250 4.36 2.21 11.88
N SER A 251 3.16 1.65 11.91
CA SER A 251 2.12 2.01 12.87
C SER A 251 1.31 0.78 13.25
N THR A 252 0.77 0.78 14.46
CA THR A 252 -0.09 -0.31 14.92
C THR A 252 -1.31 0.21 15.65
N THR A 253 -2.44 -0.48 15.46
CA THR A 253 -3.61 -0.38 16.35
C THR A 253 -3.40 -1.38 17.48
N THR A 254 -3.45 -0.91 18.70
CA THR A 254 -3.13 -1.74 19.86
C THR A 254 -4.31 -2.61 20.28
N PRO A 255 -4.09 -3.81 20.86
CA PRO A 255 -5.16 -4.73 21.24
C PRO A 255 -6.07 -4.15 22.34
N ARG A 256 -5.59 -3.21 23.15
CA ARG A 256 -6.34 -2.40 24.10
C ARG A 256 -5.99 -0.93 23.95
N ASP A 257 -6.85 -0.05 24.47
CA ASP A 257 -6.50 1.36 24.51
C ASP A 257 -5.33 1.59 25.46
N LEU A 258 -4.42 2.47 25.07
CA LEU A 258 -3.28 2.89 25.89
C LEU A 258 -3.73 4.03 26.79
N THR A 259 -3.52 3.87 28.08
CA THR A 259 -3.98 4.81 29.12
C THR A 259 -2.84 5.44 29.90
N THR A 260 -1.63 4.93 29.74
CA THR A 260 -0.43 5.42 30.44
C THR A 260 0.70 5.74 29.46
N GLU A 261 1.62 6.60 29.88
CA GLU A 261 2.82 6.89 29.11
C GLU A 261 3.71 5.66 28.92
N THR A 262 3.72 4.76 29.90
CA THR A 262 4.43 3.49 29.82
C THR A 262 3.87 2.61 28.69
N ASP A 263 2.55 2.54 28.54
CA ASP A 263 1.92 1.82 27.43
C ASP A 263 2.39 2.35 26.08
N VAL A 264 2.39 3.68 25.92
CA VAL A 264 2.86 4.33 24.68
C VAL A 264 4.34 4.07 24.47
N SER A 265 5.14 4.14 25.52
CA SER A 265 6.58 3.89 25.45
C SER A 265 6.89 2.47 24.95
N ILE A 266 6.16 1.44 25.43
CA ILE A 266 6.29 0.06 24.94
C ILE A 266 6.09 0.01 23.42
N ILE A 267 4.99 0.59 22.93
CA ILE A 267 4.65 0.59 21.49
C ILE A 267 5.66 1.41 20.68
N VAL A 268 6.07 2.58 21.15
CA VAL A 268 7.08 3.42 20.46
C VAL A 268 8.41 2.69 20.34
N TRP A 269 8.89 2.02 21.40
CA TRP A 269 10.11 1.23 21.35
C TRP A 269 10.02 0.08 20.34
N LEU A 270 8.90 -0.63 20.34
CA LEU A 270 8.63 -1.75 19.43
C LEU A 270 8.64 -1.27 17.96
N LEU A 271 7.96 -0.15 17.68
CA LEU A 271 7.95 0.44 16.34
C LEU A 271 9.31 1.01 15.94
N ALA A 272 10.02 1.66 16.87
CA ALA A 272 11.36 2.17 16.62
C ALA A 272 12.35 1.04 16.28
N GLU A 273 12.27 -0.11 16.93
CA GLU A 273 13.07 -1.30 16.57
C GLU A 273 12.79 -1.79 15.15
N SER A 274 11.51 -1.85 14.75
CA SER A 274 11.12 -2.22 13.39
C SER A 274 11.63 -1.22 12.34
N VAL A 275 11.44 0.08 12.60
CA VAL A 275 11.84 1.16 11.68
C VAL A 275 13.35 1.24 11.55
N SER A 276 14.08 1.21 12.66
CA SER A 276 15.54 1.32 12.67
C SER A 276 16.23 0.11 12.04
N ALA A 277 15.71 -1.11 12.30
CA ALA A 277 16.23 -2.32 11.64
C ALA A 277 16.09 -2.25 10.11
N ARG A 278 14.94 -1.76 9.61
CA ARG A 278 14.70 -1.57 8.18
C ARG A 278 15.56 -0.45 7.59
N LEU A 279 15.81 0.64 8.33
CA LEU A 279 16.75 1.68 7.91
C LEU A 279 18.15 1.09 7.70
N ARG A 280 18.66 0.31 8.66
CA ARG A 280 19.97 -0.36 8.55
C ARG A 280 20.01 -1.39 7.42
N GLU A 281 18.95 -2.17 7.25
CA GLU A 281 18.83 -3.18 6.19
C GLU A 281 18.91 -2.58 4.77
N HIS A 282 18.39 -1.36 4.60
CA HIS A 282 18.43 -0.60 3.35
C HIS A 282 19.56 0.43 3.28
N HIS A 283 20.50 0.41 4.23
CA HIS A 283 21.63 1.34 4.31
C HIS A 283 21.21 2.82 4.34
N PHE A 284 20.17 3.14 5.12
CA PHE A 284 19.69 4.50 5.31
C PHE A 284 19.90 5.00 6.73
N VAL A 285 20.09 6.33 6.83
CA VAL A 285 19.90 7.14 8.02
C VAL A 285 18.88 8.24 7.70
N GLY A 286 18.18 8.76 8.69
CA GLY A 286 17.21 9.81 8.45
C GLY A 286 17.35 11.00 9.37
N ASN A 287 16.92 12.17 8.87
CA ASN A 287 17.06 13.47 9.55
C ASN A 287 15.77 13.92 10.25
N VAL A 288 14.63 13.27 9.98
CA VAL A 288 13.34 13.67 10.52
C VAL A 288 12.66 12.46 11.16
N VAL A 289 12.33 12.58 12.45
CA VAL A 289 11.52 11.61 13.18
C VAL A 289 10.09 12.16 13.31
N GLU A 290 9.11 11.32 13.02
CA GLU A 290 7.69 11.64 13.11
C GLU A 290 6.98 10.64 14.00
N ILE A 291 6.01 11.12 14.78
CA ILE A 291 5.02 10.30 15.48
C ILE A 291 3.61 10.59 14.95
N SER A 292 2.82 9.53 14.80
CA SER A 292 1.38 9.62 14.56
C SER A 292 0.63 9.01 15.73
N VAL A 293 -0.42 9.69 16.19
CA VAL A 293 -1.25 9.24 17.31
C VAL A 293 -2.71 9.32 16.90
N ARG A 294 -3.47 8.27 17.24
CA ARG A 294 -4.92 8.23 17.04
C ARG A 294 -5.59 7.85 18.36
N ASP A 295 -6.54 8.65 18.81
CA ASP A 295 -7.32 8.38 20.01
C ASP A 295 -8.44 7.34 19.78
N LYS A 296 -9.15 7.00 20.85
CA LYS A 296 -10.28 6.05 20.82
C LYS A 296 -11.44 6.47 19.94
N ASP A 297 -11.62 7.79 19.73
CA ASP A 297 -12.69 8.37 18.91
C ASP A 297 -12.25 8.56 17.44
N LEU A 298 -11.10 8.00 17.06
CA LEU A 298 -10.50 8.02 15.73
C LEU A 298 -9.97 9.40 15.28
N PHE A 299 -9.90 10.39 16.17
CA PHE A 299 -9.17 11.61 15.87
C PHE A 299 -7.68 11.31 15.84
N SER A 300 -6.99 11.81 14.82
CA SER A 300 -5.56 11.54 14.64
C SER A 300 -4.78 12.80 14.30
N PHE A 301 -3.55 12.86 14.78
CA PHE A 301 -2.59 13.90 14.40
C PHE A 301 -1.21 13.28 14.16
N THR A 302 -0.37 14.03 13.45
CA THR A 302 1.05 13.73 13.25
C THR A 302 1.89 14.92 13.66
N ARG A 303 3.08 14.64 14.23
CA ARG A 303 4.08 15.65 14.56
C ARG A 303 5.45 15.11 14.19
N GLN A 304 6.30 15.99 13.67
CA GLN A 304 7.65 15.63 13.27
C GLN A 304 8.67 16.65 13.78
N LYS A 305 9.91 16.21 13.92
CA LYS A 305 11.05 17.01 14.36
C LYS A 305 12.27 16.63 13.54
N LYS A 306 13.03 17.64 13.08
CA LYS A 306 14.35 17.42 12.53
C LYS A 306 15.31 17.11 13.68
N VAL A 307 16.08 16.02 13.53
CA VAL A 307 17.06 15.61 14.54
C VAL A 307 18.42 16.26 14.26
N PRO A 308 19.23 16.54 15.29
CA PRO A 308 20.53 17.21 15.11
C PRO A 308 21.51 16.45 14.24
N LEU A 309 21.50 15.13 14.33
CA LEU A 309 22.34 14.22 13.55
C LEU A 309 21.47 13.13 12.94
N SER A 310 21.71 12.81 11.67
CA SER A 310 21.04 11.70 10.99
C SER A 310 21.24 10.40 11.77
N THR A 311 20.18 9.59 11.85
CA THR A 311 20.18 8.41 12.69
C THR A 311 19.43 7.23 12.11
N ASN A 312 19.92 6.02 12.42
CA ASN A 312 19.22 4.74 12.34
C ASN A 312 19.35 3.96 13.67
N ILE A 313 19.70 4.68 14.75
CA ILE A 313 19.87 4.13 16.09
C ILE A 313 18.50 4.06 16.77
N THR A 314 18.12 2.87 17.18
CA THR A 314 16.80 2.58 17.77
C THR A 314 16.48 3.48 18.97
N SER A 315 17.43 3.66 19.89
CA SER A 315 17.21 4.45 21.10
C SER A 315 17.02 5.94 20.80
N GLU A 316 17.70 6.50 19.80
CA GLU A 316 17.53 7.89 19.39
C GLU A 316 16.14 8.11 18.78
N ILE A 317 15.72 7.23 17.84
CA ILE A 317 14.41 7.29 17.22
C ILE A 317 13.30 7.20 18.27
N ALA A 318 13.40 6.24 19.21
CA ALA A 318 12.41 6.09 20.29
C ALA A 318 12.37 7.31 21.19
N THR A 319 13.53 7.87 21.56
CA THR A 319 13.61 9.06 22.42
C THR A 319 12.96 10.28 21.75
N TYR A 320 13.30 10.57 20.49
CA TYR A 320 12.69 11.69 19.76
C TYR A 320 11.18 11.51 19.53
N ALA A 321 10.72 10.28 19.27
CA ALA A 321 9.30 9.99 19.16
C ALA A 321 8.57 10.23 20.50
N MET A 322 9.15 9.81 21.63
CA MET A 322 8.58 10.07 22.96
C MET A 322 8.61 11.54 23.36
N GLU A 323 9.64 12.29 23.00
CA GLU A 323 9.67 13.75 23.17
C GLU A 323 8.54 14.43 22.43
N LEU A 324 8.32 14.05 21.14
CA LEU A 324 7.20 14.56 20.34
C LEU A 324 5.85 14.19 20.94
N PHE A 325 5.72 12.98 21.47
CA PHE A 325 4.51 12.54 22.14
C PHE A 325 4.20 13.41 23.37
N ARG A 326 5.15 13.53 24.30
CA ARG A 326 5.00 14.31 25.54
C ARG A 326 4.67 15.78 25.27
N ALA A 327 5.28 16.37 24.25
CA ALA A 327 5.05 17.77 23.90
C ALA A 327 3.69 18.05 23.25
N ASN A 328 2.99 17.02 22.72
CA ASN A 328 1.81 17.24 21.90
C ASN A 328 0.56 16.46 22.33
N TYR A 329 0.65 15.61 23.36
CA TYR A 329 -0.48 14.82 23.84
C TYR A 329 -0.77 15.09 25.31
N ASN A 330 -2.01 15.43 25.61
CA ASN A 330 -2.44 15.87 26.95
C ASN A 330 -3.32 14.86 27.70
N TRP A 331 -3.41 13.62 27.24
CA TRP A 331 -4.16 12.52 27.86
C TRP A 331 -5.67 12.77 28.07
N GLN A 332 -6.29 13.66 27.28
CA GLN A 332 -7.75 13.86 27.36
C GLN A 332 -8.53 12.58 27.00
N LYS A 333 -7.95 11.72 26.20
CA LYS A 333 -8.57 10.47 25.75
C LYS A 333 -7.54 9.35 25.68
N PRO A 334 -7.95 8.08 25.91
CA PRO A 334 -7.09 6.94 25.65
C PRO A 334 -6.67 6.84 24.17
N ILE A 335 -5.50 6.27 23.92
CA ILE A 335 -4.91 6.14 22.58
C ILE A 335 -5.23 4.77 22.02
N ARG A 336 -5.67 4.73 20.76
CA ARG A 336 -5.99 3.51 20.02
C ARG A 336 -4.84 3.02 19.14
N SER A 337 -4.05 3.92 18.58
CA SER A 337 -3.01 3.60 17.58
C SER A 337 -1.85 4.59 17.67
N VAL A 338 -0.65 4.07 17.50
CA VAL A 338 0.59 4.85 17.47
C VAL A 338 1.39 4.44 16.24
N GLY A 339 2.09 5.40 15.62
CA GLY A 339 3.03 5.15 14.52
C GLY A 339 4.30 5.95 14.70
N VAL A 340 5.41 5.39 14.22
CA VAL A 340 6.74 6.01 14.16
C VAL A 340 7.23 5.97 12.72
N ARG A 341 7.75 7.09 12.21
CA ARG A 341 8.31 7.20 10.88
C ARG A 341 9.60 8.01 10.90
N VAL A 342 10.53 7.61 10.04
CA VAL A 342 11.76 8.36 9.77
C VAL A 342 11.78 8.75 8.30
N SER A 343 12.07 10.00 8.01
CA SER A 343 12.08 10.58 6.67
C SER A 343 13.29 11.48 6.46
N ASP A 344 13.38 12.11 5.30
CA ASP A 344 14.59 12.84 4.87
C ASP A 344 15.80 11.90 4.92
N LEU A 345 15.70 10.80 4.15
CA LEU A 345 16.63 9.69 4.17
C LEU A 345 17.89 10.01 3.37
N GLN A 346 19.03 9.55 3.89
CA GLN A 346 20.34 9.59 3.26
C GLN A 346 20.98 8.20 3.34
N ILE A 347 21.93 7.90 2.45
CA ILE A 347 22.71 6.66 2.53
C ILE A 347 23.62 6.76 3.77
N ASP A 348 23.74 5.67 4.52
CA ASP A 348 24.48 5.63 5.79
C ASP A 348 26.00 5.81 5.65
N THR A 349 26.54 5.69 4.42
CA THR A 349 27.92 5.97 4.07
C THR A 349 28.18 7.45 3.73
N ALA A 350 27.17 8.31 3.72
CA ALA A 350 27.33 9.73 3.46
C ALA A 350 28.19 10.38 4.56
N PRO A 351 29.08 11.34 4.22
CA PRO A 351 29.85 12.06 5.21
C PRO A 351 28.95 12.76 6.24
N VAL A 352 29.22 12.55 7.52
CA VAL A 352 28.47 13.18 8.62
C VAL A 352 29.32 14.25 9.26
N GLN A 353 28.80 15.47 9.34
CA GLN A 353 29.40 16.54 10.12
C GLN A 353 29.36 16.15 11.60
N LEU A 354 30.52 15.87 12.19
CA LEU A 354 30.62 15.60 13.62
C LEU A 354 30.38 16.87 14.43
N SER A 355 29.63 16.74 15.51
CA SER A 355 29.43 17.80 16.48
C SER A 355 30.33 17.58 17.69
N LEU A 356 31.02 18.62 18.13
CA LEU A 356 31.81 18.61 19.38
C LEU A 356 30.94 18.36 20.63
N PHE A 357 29.63 18.55 20.52
CA PHE A 357 28.66 18.41 21.62
C PHE A 357 27.94 17.08 21.59
N SER A 358 28.24 16.19 20.63
CA SER A 358 27.63 14.85 20.55
C SER A 358 28.59 13.81 21.14
N ASP A 359 28.04 12.90 21.96
CA ASP A 359 28.79 11.74 22.45
C ASP A 359 28.84 10.67 21.34
N GLN A 360 29.83 10.82 20.47
CA GLN A 360 29.99 9.95 19.30
C GLN A 360 30.31 8.51 19.70
N GLU A 361 31.16 8.31 20.75
CA GLU A 361 31.47 6.96 21.23
C GLU A 361 30.23 6.21 21.72
N ARG A 362 29.34 6.92 22.41
CA ARG A 362 28.07 6.37 22.86
C ARG A 362 27.17 6.02 21.67
N ARG A 363 27.09 6.86 20.64
CA ARG A 363 26.31 6.59 19.43
C ARG A 363 26.82 5.35 18.69
N GLU A 364 28.13 5.22 18.50
CA GLU A 364 28.76 4.06 17.87
C GLU A 364 28.52 2.77 18.65
N ARG A 365 28.58 2.83 19.98
CA ARG A 365 28.26 1.69 20.84
C ARG A 365 26.82 1.26 20.67
N TYR A 366 25.84 2.19 20.65
CA TYR A 366 24.44 1.86 20.42
C TYR A 366 24.20 1.32 19.02
N HIS A 367 24.83 1.89 18.02
CA HIS A 367 24.73 1.41 16.64
C HIS A 367 25.23 -0.05 16.53
N ARG A 368 26.42 -0.35 17.07
CA ARG A 368 26.96 -1.73 17.10
C ARG A 368 26.06 -2.69 17.88
N MET A 369 25.49 -2.24 18.99
CA MET A 369 24.53 -3.03 19.76
C MET A 369 23.28 -3.35 18.91
N ASP A 370 22.70 -2.37 18.24
CA ASP A 370 21.54 -2.56 17.38
C ASP A 370 21.83 -3.51 16.21
N GLN A 371 23.00 -3.42 15.57
CA GLN A 371 23.44 -4.37 14.54
C GLN A 371 23.56 -5.80 15.09
N THR A 372 24.09 -5.96 16.29
CA THR A 372 24.20 -7.27 16.95
C THR A 372 22.83 -7.85 17.24
N VAL A 373 21.89 -7.04 17.72
CA VAL A 373 20.49 -7.44 17.94
C VAL A 373 19.85 -7.88 16.62
N ASP A 374 20.06 -7.15 15.53
CA ASP A 374 19.53 -7.52 14.20
C ASP A 374 20.06 -8.89 13.74
N ILE A 375 21.36 -9.16 13.94
CA ILE A 375 21.99 -10.45 13.61
C ILE A 375 21.37 -11.60 14.44
N ILE A 376 21.23 -11.39 15.75
CA ILE A 376 20.61 -12.38 16.64
C ILE A 376 19.19 -12.69 16.22
N ARG A 377 18.38 -11.66 15.99
CA ARG A 377 16.98 -11.81 15.58
C ARG A 377 16.82 -12.46 14.20
N LYS A 378 17.71 -12.16 13.26
CA LYS A 378 17.72 -12.81 11.95
C LYS A 378 17.99 -14.32 12.05
N ARG A 379 18.81 -14.74 13.02
CA ARG A 379 19.18 -16.14 13.21
C ARG A 379 18.21 -16.92 14.08
N PHE A 380 17.69 -16.31 15.13
CA PHE A 380 16.94 -17.01 16.20
C PHE A 380 15.48 -16.53 16.33
N GLY A 381 15.04 -15.61 15.46
CA GLY A 381 13.70 -15.03 15.49
C GLY A 381 13.59 -13.77 16.33
N PHE A 382 12.51 -13.00 16.07
CA PHE A 382 12.30 -11.66 16.65
C PHE A 382 12.30 -11.66 18.19
N TYR A 383 11.70 -12.67 18.82
CA TYR A 383 11.54 -12.75 20.28
C TYR A 383 12.76 -13.30 21.01
N SER A 384 13.84 -13.68 20.32
CA SER A 384 15.06 -14.24 20.94
C SER A 384 15.79 -13.26 21.84
N ILE A 385 15.67 -11.96 21.57
CA ILE A 385 16.22 -10.89 22.40
C ILE A 385 15.24 -9.71 22.41
N GLN A 386 14.89 -9.23 23.58
CA GLN A 386 13.95 -8.12 23.77
C GLN A 386 14.46 -7.12 24.80
N ARG A 387 14.01 -5.88 24.71
CA ARG A 387 14.30 -4.84 25.71
C ARG A 387 13.47 -5.10 26.97
N GLY A 388 14.03 -4.77 28.15
CA GLY A 388 13.36 -4.97 29.44
C GLY A 388 11.98 -4.32 29.54
N ILE A 389 11.76 -3.16 28.89
CA ILE A 389 10.46 -2.49 28.85
C ILE A 389 9.35 -3.37 28.26
N MET A 390 9.65 -4.30 27.35
CA MET A 390 8.67 -5.20 26.72
C MET A 390 8.04 -6.18 27.73
N TYR A 391 8.71 -6.46 28.84
CA TYR A 391 8.20 -7.34 29.87
C TYR A 391 7.19 -6.69 30.83
N GLN A 392 6.98 -5.37 30.73
CA GLN A 392 5.99 -4.68 31.55
C GLN A 392 4.55 -4.99 31.11
N ASP A 393 4.32 -5.22 29.81
CA ASP A 393 3.04 -5.71 29.29
C ASP A 393 3.28 -6.65 28.10
N LYS A 394 3.16 -7.94 28.36
CA LYS A 394 3.36 -8.99 27.34
C LYS A 394 2.33 -8.96 26.20
N LYS A 395 1.10 -8.45 26.46
CA LYS A 395 0.08 -8.35 25.42
C LYS A 395 0.39 -7.21 24.44
N LEU A 396 0.85 -6.06 24.95
CA LEU A 396 1.25 -4.95 24.10
C LEU A 396 2.54 -5.25 23.33
N SER A 397 3.47 -6.00 23.93
CA SER A 397 4.76 -6.34 23.31
C SER A 397 4.73 -7.58 22.41
N ALA A 398 3.60 -8.28 22.31
CA ALA A 398 3.45 -9.48 21.47
C ALA A 398 3.40 -9.19 19.97
N LEU A 399 3.52 -7.93 19.53
CA LEU A 399 3.54 -7.52 18.13
C LEU A 399 4.92 -7.73 17.51
N ASN A 400 4.99 -8.44 16.39
CA ASN A 400 6.17 -8.48 15.54
C ASN A 400 6.01 -7.43 14.43
N ALA A 401 6.19 -6.17 14.78
CA ALA A 401 5.93 -5.05 13.90
C ALA A 401 6.80 -5.06 12.61
N LYS A 402 7.87 -5.85 12.54
CA LYS A 402 8.70 -6.01 11.33
C LYS A 402 8.07 -7.04 10.36
N GLU A 403 7.65 -8.19 10.87
CA GLU A 403 7.13 -9.29 10.05
C GLU A 403 5.63 -9.14 9.73
N ASP A 404 4.86 -8.49 10.62
CA ASP A 404 3.44 -8.24 10.40
C ASP A 404 3.16 -7.21 9.28
N ASN A 405 4.17 -6.43 8.85
CA ASN A 405 4.06 -5.39 7.82
C ASN A 405 5.09 -5.61 6.69
N ILE A 406 4.97 -6.73 5.98
CA ILE A 406 5.89 -7.12 4.90
C ILE A 406 5.63 -6.32 3.61
N VAL A 407 4.40 -5.84 3.40
CA VAL A 407 4.02 -5.12 2.18
C VAL A 407 4.29 -3.63 2.32
N HIS A 408 5.13 -3.12 1.42
CA HIS A 408 5.48 -1.70 1.34
C HIS A 408 4.92 -1.11 0.04
N PRO A 409 3.74 -0.47 0.07
CA PRO A 409 3.16 0.10 -1.14
C PRO A 409 4.00 1.26 -1.66
N CYS A 410 4.35 1.19 -2.95
CA CYS A 410 4.92 2.32 -3.68
C CYS A 410 3.78 3.20 -4.22
N GLY A 411 3.77 4.49 -3.88
CA GLY A 411 2.74 5.40 -4.38
C GLY A 411 2.95 5.73 -5.85
N TYR A 412 1.93 5.57 -6.69
CA TYR A 412 1.93 5.94 -8.11
C TYR A 412 2.37 7.40 -8.35
N MET A 413 1.86 8.33 -7.55
CA MET A 413 2.18 9.76 -7.62
C MET A 413 3.62 10.12 -7.22
N GLN A 414 4.37 9.19 -6.64
CA GLN A 414 5.73 9.45 -6.13
C GLN A 414 6.82 9.26 -7.19
N ARG A 415 6.49 8.66 -8.33
CA ARG A 415 7.46 8.30 -9.39
C ARG A 415 7.83 9.44 -10.34
N GLY A 416 7.57 10.70 -10.00
CA GLY A 416 7.94 11.85 -10.84
C GLY A 416 7.16 11.98 -12.16
N ASN A 417 6.14 11.16 -12.36
CA ASN A 417 5.41 10.99 -13.63
C ASN A 417 4.44 12.14 -13.97
N LEU A 418 4.41 13.21 -13.16
CA LEU A 418 3.50 14.35 -13.38
C LEU A 418 4.16 15.55 -14.05
N THR A 419 5.35 15.37 -14.66
CA THR A 419 6.10 16.46 -15.30
C THR A 419 5.53 16.94 -16.64
N GLY A 420 4.46 16.32 -17.15
CA GLY A 420 3.81 16.69 -18.41
C GLY A 420 2.70 17.75 -18.31
N VAL A 421 2.26 18.09 -17.10
CA VAL A 421 1.23 19.14 -16.88
C VAL A 421 1.91 20.41 -16.37
N ARG A 422 2.41 21.24 -17.29
CA ARG A 422 2.83 22.62 -17.03
C ARG A 422 1.67 23.56 -17.24
#